data_cdca37e80c2342d799525f83c0b815ca
#
_entry.id   cdca37e80c2342d799525f83c0b815ca
#
_cell.length_a   1.000
_cell.length_b   1.000
_cell.length_c   1.000
_cell.angle_alpha   90.00
_cell.angle_beta   90.00
_cell.angle_gamma   90.00
#
_symmetry.space_group_name_H-M   'P 1'
#
loop_
_entity.id
_entity.type
_entity.pdbx_description
1 polymer ?
#
loop_
_entity_poly.entity_id
_entity_poly.type
_entity_poly.pdbx_seq_one_letter_code
_entity_poly.pdbx_strand_id
1 'polypeptide(L)'
;YERQLKQMLTEYEAFSGKTLDLKRFVSTMQNKAALKKQENTRMSASAVSEKGNGQKLNIGIMGARCNNEIRQLLVDRGANLLFDLTCTGIARDFSITEVQVLHSYAAALLNQIPCMRMLKAANREHFLDGFTDRLDGIIYHTVKFCDSYSYEYADFRQRLDLPILLVETDSTRQCAG
;
A
#
# COMPACT_ATOMS: atom_id res chain seq x y z
N TYR A 1 10.01 -12.71 15.36
CA TYR A 1 8.83 -11.82 15.37
C TYR A 1 7.76 -12.29 16.35
N GLU A 2 7.25 -13.54 16.27
CA GLU A 2 6.21 -14.04 17.18
C GLU A 2 6.63 -13.94 18.66
N ARG A 3 7.86 -14.35 18.98
CA ARG A 3 8.41 -14.23 20.34
C ARG A 3 8.45 -12.77 20.81
N GLN A 4 8.86 -11.86 19.95
CA GLN A 4 8.90 -10.42 20.27
C GLN A 4 7.50 -9.87 20.48
N LEU A 5 6.52 -10.24 19.63
CA LEU A 5 5.13 -9.84 19.83
C LEU A 5 4.56 -10.36 21.16
N LYS A 6 4.84 -11.60 21.52
CA LYS A 6 4.44 -12.17 22.82
C LYS A 6 5.04 -11.40 23.98
N GLN A 7 6.33 -11.10 23.91
CA GLN A 7 7.03 -10.32 24.93
C GLN A 7 6.42 -8.92 25.09
N MET A 8 6.28 -8.18 23.98
CA MET A 8 5.67 -6.84 23.97
C MET A 8 4.26 -6.87 24.57
N LEU A 9 3.47 -7.88 24.23
CA LEU A 9 2.12 -8.02 24.75
C LEU A 9 2.12 -8.26 26.26
N THR A 10 2.97 -9.16 26.75
CA THR A 10 3.12 -9.42 28.21
C THR A 10 3.54 -8.16 28.96
N GLU A 11 4.50 -7.42 28.44
CA GLU A 11 4.96 -6.17 29.07
C GLU A 11 3.86 -5.10 29.06
N TYR A 12 3.10 -4.99 27.97
CA TYR A 12 1.97 -4.05 27.87
C TYR A 12 0.84 -4.43 28.84
N GLU A 13 0.49 -5.71 28.96
CA GLU A 13 -0.53 -6.21 29.87
C GLU A 13 -0.14 -5.96 31.34
N ALA A 14 1.13 -6.21 31.66
CA ALA A 14 1.68 -5.93 33.01
C ALA A 14 1.64 -4.43 33.33
N PHE A 15 1.97 -3.57 32.37
CA PHE A 15 1.98 -2.12 32.56
C PHE A 15 0.55 -1.53 32.61
N SER A 16 -0.33 -1.95 31.72
CA SER A 16 -1.67 -1.35 31.55
C SER A 16 -2.74 -1.96 32.45
N GLY A 17 -2.51 -3.14 32.99
CA GLY A 17 -3.52 -3.94 33.68
C GLY A 17 -4.64 -4.46 32.77
N LYS A 18 -4.47 -4.37 31.43
CA LYS A 18 -5.46 -4.79 30.44
C LYS A 18 -4.95 -5.99 29.67
N THR A 19 -5.81 -6.98 29.47
CA THR A 19 -5.52 -8.17 28.66
C THR A 19 -6.04 -8.00 27.24
N LEU A 20 -5.28 -8.47 26.25
CA LEU A 20 -5.71 -8.45 24.86
C LEU A 20 -6.84 -9.46 24.62
N ASP A 21 -8.01 -8.98 24.21
CA ASP A 21 -9.07 -9.84 23.68
C ASP A 21 -8.70 -10.32 22.26
N LEU A 22 -8.17 -11.53 22.19
CA LEU A 22 -7.71 -12.14 20.94
C LEU A 22 -8.85 -12.32 19.92
N LYS A 23 -10.07 -12.63 20.34
CA LYS A 23 -11.21 -12.77 19.43
C LYS A 23 -11.57 -11.44 18.80
N ARG A 24 -11.65 -10.40 19.61
CA ARG A 24 -11.90 -9.04 19.14
C ARG A 24 -10.77 -8.55 18.24
N PHE A 25 -9.52 -8.89 18.56
CA PHE A 25 -8.38 -8.56 17.71
C PHE A 25 -8.50 -9.22 16.32
N VAL A 26 -8.77 -10.53 16.26
CA VAL A 26 -8.95 -11.27 15.00
C VAL A 26 -10.09 -10.67 14.18
N SER A 27 -11.26 -10.49 14.76
CA SER A 27 -12.42 -9.93 14.03
C SER A 27 -12.15 -8.52 13.51
N THR A 28 -11.46 -7.69 14.29
CA THR A 28 -11.07 -6.33 13.87
C THR A 28 -10.13 -6.36 12.67
N MET A 29 -9.14 -7.26 12.68
CA MET A 29 -8.17 -7.37 11.59
C MET A 29 -8.81 -7.94 10.32
N GLN A 30 -9.66 -8.96 10.45
CA GLN A 30 -10.41 -9.52 9.32
C GLN A 30 -11.34 -8.48 8.68
N ASN A 31 -12.05 -7.68 9.49
CA ASN A 31 -12.89 -6.59 8.99
C ASN A 31 -12.07 -5.52 8.23
N LYS A 32 -10.90 -5.13 8.76
CA LYS A 32 -10.00 -4.20 8.09
C LYS A 32 -9.48 -4.76 6.76
N ALA A 33 -9.13 -6.05 6.71
CA ALA A 33 -8.70 -6.72 5.50
C ALA A 33 -9.82 -6.74 4.45
N ALA A 34 -11.04 -7.07 4.85
CA ALA A 34 -12.21 -7.08 3.98
C ALA A 34 -12.51 -5.70 3.38
N LEU A 35 -12.50 -4.64 4.20
CA LEU A 35 -12.68 -3.26 3.75
C LEU A 35 -11.61 -2.86 2.72
N LYS A 36 -10.35 -3.19 3.00
CA LYS A 36 -9.24 -2.87 2.11
C LYS A 36 -9.33 -3.64 0.78
N LYS A 37 -9.74 -4.91 0.83
CA LYS A 37 -9.99 -5.71 -0.36
C LYS A 37 -11.13 -5.12 -1.21
N GLN A 38 -12.22 -4.66 -0.60
CA GLN A 38 -13.31 -3.99 -1.31
C GLN A 38 -12.83 -2.69 -1.99
N GLU A 39 -12.03 -1.88 -1.28
CA GLU A 39 -11.44 -0.65 -1.84
C GLU A 39 -10.59 -0.96 -3.07
N ASN A 40 -9.70 -1.95 -2.99
CA ASN A 40 -8.86 -2.37 -4.11
C ASN A 40 -9.69 -2.93 -5.28
N THR A 41 -10.74 -3.72 -4.99
CA THR A 41 -11.63 -4.23 -6.04
C THR A 41 -12.39 -3.10 -6.74
N ARG A 42 -12.85 -2.09 -6.00
CA ARG A 42 -13.49 -0.90 -6.61
C ARG A 42 -12.53 -0.12 -7.50
N MET A 43 -11.28 0.07 -7.06
CA MET A 43 -10.24 0.72 -7.86
C MET A 43 -9.99 -0.07 -9.16
N SER A 44 -9.80 -1.38 -9.07
CA SER A 44 -9.58 -2.23 -10.25
C SER A 44 -10.80 -2.33 -11.17
N ALA A 45 -12.01 -2.36 -10.63
CA ALA A 45 -13.24 -2.43 -11.41
C ALA A 45 -13.56 -1.13 -12.18
N SER A 46 -13.22 0.02 -11.62
CA SER A 46 -13.37 1.30 -12.33
C SER A 46 -12.48 1.41 -13.58
N ALA A 47 -11.47 0.56 -13.69
CA ALA A 47 -10.50 0.52 -14.78
C ALA A 47 -10.93 -0.35 -15.99
N VAL A 48 -12.06 -1.03 -15.93
CA VAL A 48 -12.55 -1.92 -17.03
C VAL A 48 -13.22 -1.14 -18.17
N SER A 49 -13.19 0.18 -18.16
CA SER A 49 -13.67 0.98 -19.30
C SER A 49 -12.68 0.88 -20.46
N GLU A 50 -13.14 0.33 -21.59
CA GLU A 50 -12.35 0.14 -22.82
C GLU A 50 -11.73 1.44 -23.34
N LYS A 51 -10.55 1.35 -23.95
CA LYS A 51 -9.87 2.48 -24.61
C LYS A 51 -10.73 3.07 -25.74
N GLY A 52 -11.38 4.17 -25.51
CA GLY A 52 -12.20 4.88 -26.48
C GLY A 52 -12.26 6.39 -26.26
N ASN A 53 -12.59 7.17 -27.28
CA ASN A 53 -12.60 8.64 -27.25
C ASN A 53 -13.35 9.22 -26.04
N GLY A 54 -12.65 9.96 -25.19
CA GLY A 54 -13.18 10.52 -23.93
C GLY A 54 -12.77 9.76 -22.67
N GLN A 55 -11.78 8.89 -22.76
CA GLN A 55 -11.38 7.92 -21.75
C GLN A 55 -10.63 8.55 -20.58
N LYS A 56 -11.00 8.07 -19.38
CA LYS A 56 -10.27 8.37 -18.15
C LYS A 56 -8.90 7.70 -18.16
N LEU A 57 -7.87 8.44 -17.77
CA LEU A 57 -6.52 7.89 -17.63
C LEU A 57 -6.45 6.87 -16.49
N ASN A 58 -5.83 5.76 -16.75
CA ASN A 58 -5.56 4.69 -15.80
C ASN A 58 -4.21 4.93 -15.11
N ILE A 59 -4.22 5.36 -13.88
CA ILE A 59 -3.04 5.80 -13.14
C ILE A 59 -2.75 4.84 -11.98
N GLY A 60 -1.49 4.47 -11.82
CA GLY A 60 -0.99 3.80 -10.61
C GLY A 60 -0.31 4.82 -9.67
N ILE A 61 -0.39 4.61 -8.37
CA ILE A 61 0.41 5.35 -7.39
C ILE A 61 1.42 4.40 -6.76
N MET A 62 2.68 4.82 -6.69
CA MET A 62 3.79 4.05 -6.11
C MET A 62 4.64 4.90 -5.17
N GLY A 63 5.52 4.25 -4.42
CA GLY A 63 6.57 4.91 -3.66
C GLY A 63 6.30 5.03 -2.16
N ALA A 64 6.70 6.14 -1.58
CA ALA A 64 6.55 6.44 -0.17
C ALA A 64 5.09 6.67 0.23
N ARG A 65 4.85 6.86 1.52
CA ARG A 65 3.51 7.16 2.05
C ARG A 65 2.89 8.34 1.30
N CYS A 66 1.76 8.08 0.64
CA CYS A 66 0.95 9.09 -0.02
C CYS A 66 -0.21 9.51 0.89
N ASN A 67 -0.48 10.80 0.97
CA ASN A 67 -1.66 11.31 1.66
C ASN A 67 -2.93 11.17 0.77
N ASN A 68 -4.09 11.34 1.38
CA ASN A 68 -5.36 11.21 0.66
C ASN A 68 -5.57 12.33 -0.37
N GLU A 69 -4.90 13.46 -0.24
CA GLU A 69 -5.05 14.63 -1.12
C GLU A 69 -4.61 14.29 -2.56
N ILE A 70 -3.50 13.58 -2.74
CA ILE A 70 -3.03 13.16 -4.08
C ILE A 70 -4.05 12.19 -4.71
N ARG A 71 -4.59 11.25 -3.92
CA ARG A 71 -5.61 10.31 -4.42
C ARG A 71 -6.90 11.03 -4.80
N GLN A 72 -7.35 11.96 -3.94
CA GLN A 72 -8.56 12.74 -4.20
C GLN A 72 -8.38 13.61 -5.45
N LEU A 73 -7.23 14.26 -5.61
CA LEU A 73 -6.93 15.07 -6.80
C LEU A 73 -7.04 14.25 -8.10
N LEU A 74 -6.58 13.00 -8.10
CA LEU A 74 -6.72 12.13 -9.28
C LEU A 74 -8.18 11.82 -9.60
N VAL A 75 -8.96 11.49 -8.58
CA VAL A 75 -10.40 11.24 -8.73
C VAL A 75 -11.12 12.48 -9.23
N ASP A 76 -10.85 13.64 -8.66
CA ASP A 76 -11.46 14.93 -9.03
C ASP A 76 -11.10 15.35 -10.47
N ARG A 77 -9.93 14.94 -10.96
CA ARG A 77 -9.49 15.13 -12.37
C ARG A 77 -10.00 14.04 -13.30
N GLY A 78 -10.83 13.13 -12.79
CA GLY A 78 -11.46 12.07 -13.58
C GLY A 78 -10.53 10.91 -13.96
N ALA A 79 -9.38 10.75 -13.30
CA ALA A 79 -8.52 9.59 -13.51
C ALA A 79 -9.07 8.35 -12.78
N ASN A 80 -8.77 7.18 -13.33
CA ASN A 80 -8.99 5.90 -12.66
C ASN A 80 -7.72 5.52 -11.90
N LEU A 81 -7.82 5.29 -10.60
CA LEU A 81 -6.73 4.75 -9.80
C LEU A 81 -6.75 3.22 -9.85
N LEU A 82 -5.80 2.60 -10.58
CA LEU A 82 -5.73 1.15 -10.73
C LEU A 82 -5.20 0.45 -9.48
N PHE A 83 -4.18 1.03 -8.87
CA PHE A 83 -3.58 0.50 -7.66
C PHE A 83 -2.89 1.60 -6.86
N ASP A 84 -2.65 1.29 -5.59
CA ASP A 84 -1.86 2.08 -4.68
C ASP A 84 -0.78 1.20 -4.05
N LEU A 85 0.41 1.23 -4.63
CA LEU A 85 1.60 0.51 -4.19
C LEU A 85 2.53 1.40 -3.34
N THR A 86 1.97 2.40 -2.67
CA THR A 86 2.70 3.15 -1.64
C THR A 86 2.87 2.31 -0.37
N CYS A 87 3.78 2.70 0.50
CA CYS A 87 4.03 1.98 1.74
C CYS A 87 2.82 1.91 2.70
N THR A 88 1.79 2.74 2.49
CA THR A 88 0.54 2.71 3.25
C THR A 88 -0.67 2.28 2.43
N GLY A 89 -0.55 2.24 1.11
CA GLY A 89 -1.62 1.91 0.18
C GLY A 89 -1.79 0.43 -0.09
N ILE A 90 -0.74 -0.34 0.08
CA ILE A 90 -0.70 -1.78 -0.22
C ILE A 90 -1.81 -2.50 0.54
N ALA A 91 -2.59 -3.28 -0.20
CA ALA A 91 -3.57 -4.17 0.40
C ALA A 91 -2.87 -5.14 1.37
N ARG A 92 -3.19 -5.01 2.62
CA ARG A 92 -2.69 -5.91 3.65
C ARG A 92 -3.66 -7.06 3.76
N ASP A 93 -3.26 -8.23 3.32
CA ASP A 93 -3.98 -9.45 3.63
C ASP A 93 -3.67 -9.88 5.06
N PHE A 94 -4.61 -9.62 5.95
CA PHE A 94 -4.56 -10.06 7.34
C PHE A 94 -5.39 -11.32 7.53
N SER A 95 -5.10 -12.36 6.78
CA SER A 95 -5.69 -13.68 6.99
C SER A 95 -5.20 -14.25 8.33
N ILE A 96 -5.80 -13.79 9.43
CA ILE A 96 -5.50 -14.21 10.79
C ILE A 96 -6.45 -15.31 11.18
N THR A 97 -5.91 -16.41 11.71
CA THR A 97 -6.70 -17.52 12.22
C THR A 97 -6.94 -17.36 13.72
N GLU A 98 -8.06 -17.91 14.21
CA GLU A 98 -8.35 -17.93 15.65
C GLU A 98 -7.41 -18.86 16.44
N VAL A 99 -6.78 -19.79 15.74
CA VAL A 99 -5.75 -20.68 16.29
C VAL A 99 -4.38 -20.04 16.02
N GLN A 100 -3.52 -19.96 17.04
CA GLN A 100 -2.19 -19.36 16.93
C GLN A 100 -2.22 -17.90 16.39
N VAL A 101 -3.08 -17.07 16.96
CA VAL A 101 -3.35 -15.70 16.52
C VAL A 101 -2.08 -14.88 16.26
N LEU A 102 -1.14 -14.86 17.21
CA LEU A 102 0.09 -14.07 17.06
C LEU A 102 1.03 -14.63 16.00
N HIS A 103 1.03 -15.95 15.81
CA HIS A 103 1.80 -16.57 14.73
C HIS A 103 1.21 -16.21 13.36
N SER A 104 -0.10 -16.38 13.16
CA SER A 104 -0.77 -16.03 11.91
C SER A 104 -0.67 -14.52 11.61
N TYR A 105 -0.72 -13.68 12.62
CA TYR A 105 -0.51 -12.24 12.47
C TYR A 105 0.93 -11.91 12.04
N ALA A 106 1.93 -12.52 12.66
CA ALA A 106 3.33 -12.35 12.27
C ALA A 106 3.56 -12.83 10.83
N ALA A 107 3.00 -13.98 10.46
CA ALA A 107 3.08 -14.50 9.10
C ALA A 107 2.40 -13.55 8.09
N ALA A 108 1.21 -13.04 8.40
CA ALA A 108 0.52 -12.07 7.57
C ALA A 108 1.33 -10.78 7.37
N LEU A 109 1.99 -10.28 8.41
CA LEU A 109 2.87 -9.11 8.31
C LEU A 109 4.08 -9.36 7.41
N LEU A 110 4.66 -10.55 7.45
CA LEU A 110 5.86 -10.90 6.68
C LEU A 110 5.56 -11.25 5.22
N ASN A 111 4.34 -11.69 4.92
CA ASN A 111 3.91 -12.08 3.57
C ASN A 111 3.32 -10.92 2.76
N GLN A 112 3.28 -9.72 3.29
CA GLN A 112 2.84 -8.54 2.54
C GLN A 112 3.82 -8.17 1.44
N ILE A 113 3.33 -7.45 0.43
CA ILE A 113 4.21 -6.82 -0.55
C ILE A 113 5.17 -5.90 0.23
N PRO A 114 6.48 -6.14 0.14
CA PRO A 114 7.45 -5.45 0.99
C PRO A 114 7.61 -3.98 0.61
N CYS A 115 7.98 -3.17 1.59
CA CYS A 115 8.62 -1.89 1.33
C CYS A 115 9.93 -2.12 0.55
N MET A 116 10.36 -1.17 -0.26
CA MET A 116 11.62 -1.23 -1.00
C MET A 116 12.85 -1.53 -0.11
N ARG A 117 12.78 -1.20 1.17
CA ARG A 117 13.85 -1.52 2.15
C ARG A 117 13.96 -2.99 2.51
N MET A 118 13.01 -3.83 2.10
CA MET A 118 13.01 -5.25 2.41
C MET A 118 13.68 -6.05 1.30
N LEU A 119 14.32 -7.17 1.65
CA LEU A 119 15.08 -8.00 0.73
C LEU A 119 14.31 -8.62 -0.45
N LYS A 120 12.98 -8.58 -0.42
CA LYS A 120 12.13 -9.16 -1.47
C LYS A 120 11.43 -8.08 -2.31
N ALA A 121 12.16 -7.07 -2.73
CA ALA A 121 11.62 -5.99 -3.57
C ALA A 121 11.07 -6.49 -4.92
N ALA A 122 11.56 -7.60 -5.45
CA ALA A 122 11.06 -8.23 -6.67
C ALA A 122 9.52 -8.50 -6.66
N ASN A 123 8.92 -8.69 -5.49
CA ASN A 123 7.46 -8.83 -5.39
C ASN A 123 6.70 -7.57 -5.80
N ARG A 124 7.33 -6.40 -5.72
CA ARG A 124 6.75 -5.12 -6.15
C ARG A 124 6.74 -5.02 -7.67
N GLU A 125 7.80 -5.48 -8.30
CA GLU A 125 7.92 -5.55 -9.76
C GLU A 125 6.89 -6.52 -10.33
N HIS A 126 6.83 -7.73 -9.77
CA HIS A 126 5.86 -8.74 -10.18
C HIS A 126 4.40 -8.27 -10.00
N PHE A 127 4.12 -7.49 -8.96
CA PHE A 127 2.79 -6.86 -8.80
C PHE A 127 2.50 -5.89 -9.95
N LEU A 128 3.49 -5.08 -10.33
CA LEU A 128 3.35 -4.10 -11.39
C LEU A 128 3.13 -4.74 -12.76
N ASP A 129 3.79 -5.86 -13.04
CA ASP A 129 3.65 -6.61 -14.30
C ASP A 129 2.19 -6.95 -14.63
N GLY A 130 1.37 -7.21 -13.61
CA GLY A 130 -0.06 -7.48 -13.77
C GLY A 130 -0.91 -6.28 -14.24
N PHE A 131 -0.34 -5.08 -14.30
CA PHE A 131 -1.04 -3.85 -14.66
C PHE A 131 -0.46 -3.11 -15.85
N THR A 132 0.73 -3.45 -16.34
CA THR A 132 1.50 -2.70 -17.33
C THR A 132 0.70 -2.41 -18.60
N ASP A 133 -0.04 -3.40 -19.12
CA ASP A 133 -0.83 -3.25 -20.34
C ASP A 133 -2.05 -2.32 -20.21
N ARG A 134 -2.43 -1.99 -18.99
CA ARG A 134 -3.62 -1.19 -18.67
C ARG A 134 -3.30 0.18 -18.12
N LEU A 135 -2.02 0.45 -17.82
CA LEU A 135 -1.57 1.72 -17.27
C LEU A 135 -1.35 2.75 -18.37
N ASP A 136 -1.81 3.95 -18.13
CA ASP A 136 -1.47 5.13 -18.93
C ASP A 136 -0.33 5.95 -18.29
N GLY A 137 -0.08 5.74 -16.99
CA GLY A 137 1.02 6.38 -16.28
C GLY A 137 1.09 6.03 -14.79
N ILE A 138 2.17 6.45 -14.18
CA ILE A 138 2.44 6.23 -12.75
C ILE A 138 2.73 7.59 -12.09
N ILE A 139 2.12 7.83 -10.93
CA ILE A 139 2.56 8.85 -9.98
C ILE A 139 3.48 8.17 -8.99
N TYR A 140 4.74 8.54 -9.02
CA TYR A 140 5.73 8.04 -8.10
C TYR A 140 5.98 9.06 -6.99
N HIS A 141 5.55 8.73 -5.78
CA HIS A 141 5.65 9.62 -4.63
C HIS A 141 6.90 9.31 -3.80
N THR A 142 7.73 10.32 -3.57
CA THR A 142 8.85 10.26 -2.63
C THR A 142 8.66 11.25 -1.51
N VAL A 143 9.23 10.94 -0.35
CA VAL A 143 9.27 11.85 0.79
C VAL A 143 10.73 12.14 1.07
N LYS A 144 11.09 13.39 1.32
CA LYS A 144 12.44 13.77 1.73
C LYS A 144 12.94 12.86 2.84
N PHE A 145 14.19 12.44 2.75
CA PHE A 145 14.85 11.47 3.65
C PHE A 145 14.35 10.00 3.53
N CYS A 146 13.56 9.68 2.51
CA CYS A 146 13.21 8.30 2.18
C CYS A 146 13.97 7.82 0.94
N ASP A 147 15.30 7.73 1.04
CA ASP A 147 16.21 7.47 -0.08
C ASP A 147 15.91 6.17 -0.84
N SER A 148 15.41 5.14 -0.14
CA SER A 148 15.09 3.85 -0.75
C SER A 148 14.10 3.96 -1.91
N TYR A 149 13.10 4.84 -1.82
CA TYR A 149 12.15 5.07 -2.90
C TYR A 149 12.70 5.95 -4.01
N SER A 150 13.67 6.80 -3.72
CA SER A 150 14.38 7.56 -4.76
C SER A 150 15.23 6.64 -5.65
N TYR A 151 15.86 5.62 -5.07
CA TYR A 151 16.56 4.58 -5.84
C TYR A 151 15.60 3.73 -6.68
N GLU A 152 14.49 3.28 -6.11
CA GLU A 152 13.47 2.53 -6.85
C GLU A 152 12.91 3.35 -8.02
N TYR A 153 12.66 4.64 -7.82
CA TYR A 153 12.22 5.54 -8.89
C TYR A 153 13.20 5.61 -10.04
N ALA A 154 14.49 5.76 -9.74
CA ALA A 154 15.53 5.85 -10.76
C ALA A 154 15.58 4.58 -11.62
N ASP A 155 15.42 3.42 -10.99
CA ASP A 155 15.39 2.13 -11.65
C ASP A 155 14.12 1.94 -12.51
N PHE A 156 12.94 2.21 -11.98
CA PHE A 156 11.70 2.12 -12.76
C PHE A 156 11.65 3.08 -13.94
N ARG A 157 12.16 4.30 -13.79
CA ARG A 157 12.24 5.27 -14.88
C ARG A 157 13.07 4.77 -16.07
N GLN A 158 14.07 3.93 -15.81
CA GLN A 158 14.91 3.36 -16.87
C GLN A 158 14.30 2.13 -17.53
N ARG A 159 13.50 1.37 -16.78
CA ARG A 159 12.98 0.06 -17.22
C ARG A 159 11.56 0.09 -17.76
N LEU A 160 10.74 1.01 -17.30
CA LEU A 160 9.34 1.09 -17.72
C LEU A 160 9.17 2.08 -18.88
N ASP A 161 8.57 1.59 -19.95
CA ASP A 161 8.17 2.43 -21.10
C ASP A 161 6.78 3.05 -20.83
N LEU A 162 6.67 3.76 -19.69
CA LEU A 162 5.45 4.41 -19.23
C LEU A 162 5.77 5.81 -18.69
N PRO A 163 4.90 6.81 -18.88
CA PRO A 163 5.05 8.10 -18.24
C PRO A 163 5.05 7.95 -16.70
N ILE A 164 6.12 8.43 -16.06
CA ILE A 164 6.23 8.43 -14.59
C ILE A 164 6.38 9.87 -14.11
N LEU A 165 5.39 10.36 -13.37
CA LEU A 165 5.43 11.65 -12.71
C LEU A 165 6.01 11.49 -11.30
N LEU A 166 7.19 12.06 -11.05
CA LEU A 166 7.76 12.14 -9.72
C LEU A 166 7.10 13.28 -8.93
N VAL A 167 6.56 12.95 -7.77
CA VAL A 167 6.06 13.91 -6.77
C VAL A 167 6.88 13.76 -5.51
N GLU A 168 7.62 14.77 -5.14
CA GLU A 168 8.38 14.81 -3.89
C GLU A 168 7.67 15.70 -2.88
N THR A 169 7.48 15.19 -1.67
CA THR A 169 6.97 15.97 -0.54
C THR A 169 7.94 15.88 0.64
N ASP A 170 7.75 16.72 1.61
CA ASP A 170 8.37 16.58 2.93
C ASP A 170 7.33 16.10 3.97
N SER A 171 7.77 15.99 5.22
CA SER A 171 6.89 15.60 6.33
C SER A 171 6.03 16.75 6.85
N THR A 172 6.21 17.95 6.31
CA THR A 172 5.44 19.13 6.72
C THR A 172 4.15 19.23 5.93
N ARG A 173 3.10 19.73 6.57
CA ARG A 173 1.84 20.01 5.90
C ARG A 173 2.05 21.23 5.00
N GLN A 174 2.10 21.02 3.70
CA GLN A 174 2.13 22.13 2.75
C GLN A 174 0.73 22.73 2.70
N CYS A 175 0.59 23.92 3.26
CA CYS A 175 -0.58 24.73 2.97
C CYS A 175 -0.39 25.25 1.54
N ALA A 176 -1.33 24.93 0.65
CA ALA A 176 -1.42 25.61 -0.62
C ALA A 176 -1.59 27.11 -0.32
N GLY A 177 -0.63 27.93 -0.72
CA GLY A 177 -0.74 29.38 -0.70
C GLY A 177 -1.72 29.84 -1.75
#